data_576cd4e510e48e9784d8116963db361f
#
_entry.id   576cd4e510e48e9784d8116963db361f
#
_cell.length_a   1.000
_cell.length_b   1.000
_cell.length_c   1.000
_cell.angle_alpha   90.00
_cell.angle_beta   90.00
_cell.angle_gamma   90.00
#
_symmetry.space_group_name_H-M   'P 1'
#
loop_
_entity.id
_entity.type
_entity.pdbx_description
1 polymer ?
#
loop_
_entity_poly.entity_id
_entity_poly.type
_entity_poly.pdbx_seq_one_letter_code
_entity_poly.pdbx_strand_id
1 'polypeptide(L)'
;MLIQELERQGNTLFRWRSFIPLVLVPPALILAYDAPVWAGEAWWRIVSLLTGVLGVVIRAKTIGHVPPGTSGRNTSEGQVAESLNTRGMYSLVRHPLYLGNYFMWMALVLATGRMDFALLVTLAYMMYYLRIAMAEEAFLAGKFGESYQAWTATVPPFVPKFLGT
;
A
#
# COMPACT_ATOMS: atom_id res chain seq x y z
N MET A 1 -12.30 -15.05 16.41
CA MET A 1 -11.09 -15.91 16.30
C MET A 1 -10.27 -15.61 15.05
N LEU A 2 -10.70 -15.87 13.81
CA LEU A 2 -9.86 -15.62 12.62
C LEU A 2 -9.49 -14.14 12.43
N ILE A 3 -10.45 -13.23 12.56
CA ILE A 3 -10.23 -11.77 12.44
C ILE A 3 -9.21 -11.30 13.47
N GLN A 4 -9.35 -11.67 14.73
CA GLN A 4 -8.42 -11.31 15.80
C GLN A 4 -6.99 -11.84 15.57
N GLU A 5 -6.89 -13.03 14.98
CA GLU A 5 -5.58 -13.59 14.60
C GLU A 5 -4.94 -12.80 13.47
N LEU A 6 -5.73 -12.42 12.45
CA LEU A 6 -5.26 -11.58 11.34
C LEU A 6 -4.84 -10.17 11.82
N GLU A 7 -5.58 -9.59 12.75
CA GLU A 7 -5.23 -8.31 13.40
C GLU A 7 -3.92 -8.42 14.18
N ARG A 8 -3.73 -9.49 14.94
CA ARG A 8 -2.48 -9.74 15.69
C ARG A 8 -1.28 -9.85 14.76
N GLN A 9 -1.43 -10.63 13.68
CA GLN A 9 -0.41 -10.74 12.64
C GLN A 9 -0.17 -9.38 11.97
N GLY A 10 -1.23 -8.64 11.69
CA GLY A 10 -1.17 -7.30 11.10
C GLY A 10 -0.36 -6.32 11.95
N ASN A 11 -0.51 -6.32 13.26
CA ASN A 11 0.27 -5.48 14.17
C ASN A 11 1.77 -5.79 14.12
N THR A 12 2.13 -7.06 14.03
CA THR A 12 3.53 -7.48 13.87
C THR A 12 4.08 -7.03 12.51
N LEU A 13 3.32 -7.27 11.43
CA LEU A 13 3.69 -6.88 10.07
C LEU A 13 3.75 -5.36 9.91
N PHE A 14 2.88 -4.60 10.59
CA PHE A 14 2.89 -3.14 10.60
C PHE A 14 4.23 -2.58 11.09
N ARG A 15 4.82 -3.19 12.12
CA ARG A 15 6.14 -2.79 12.64
C ARG A 15 7.24 -2.94 11.59
N TRP A 16 7.18 -3.98 10.76
CA TRP A 16 8.20 -4.31 9.78
C TRP A 16 7.87 -3.86 8.35
N ARG A 17 6.75 -3.13 8.16
CA ARG A 17 6.22 -2.78 6.83
C ARG A 17 7.16 -2.01 5.90
N SER A 18 8.17 -1.34 6.45
CA SER A 18 9.16 -0.61 5.66
C SER A 18 10.29 -1.52 5.16
N PHE A 19 10.52 -2.65 5.80
CA PHE A 19 11.65 -3.55 5.53
C PHE A 19 11.23 -4.80 4.75
N ILE A 20 10.07 -5.37 5.06
CA ILE A 20 9.62 -6.63 4.42
C ILE A 20 9.59 -6.53 2.89
N PRO A 21 9.14 -5.43 2.26
CA PRO A 21 9.15 -5.35 0.80
C PRO A 21 10.55 -5.39 0.18
N LEU A 22 11.61 -5.08 0.93
CA LEU A 22 12.98 -5.18 0.43
C LEU A 22 13.38 -6.61 0.06
N VAL A 23 12.68 -7.61 0.58
CA VAL A 23 12.88 -9.03 0.20
C VAL A 23 12.59 -9.29 -1.28
N LEU A 24 11.84 -8.39 -1.94
CA LEU A 24 11.56 -8.48 -3.37
C LEU A 24 12.77 -8.09 -4.24
N VAL A 25 13.71 -7.33 -3.70
CA VAL A 25 14.86 -6.81 -4.48
C VAL A 25 15.76 -7.92 -5.01
N PRO A 26 16.24 -8.89 -4.20
CA PRO A 26 17.10 -9.94 -4.73
C PRO A 26 16.46 -10.78 -5.85
N PRO A 27 15.24 -11.33 -5.72
CA PRO A 27 14.63 -12.07 -6.81
C PRO A 27 14.33 -11.20 -8.03
N ALA A 28 13.97 -9.93 -7.86
CA ALA A 28 13.76 -9.02 -8.98
C ALA A 28 15.06 -8.79 -9.77
N LEU A 29 16.21 -8.63 -9.09
CA LEU A 29 17.52 -8.50 -9.76
C LEU A 29 17.91 -9.78 -10.51
N ILE A 30 17.70 -10.94 -9.91
CA ILE A 30 17.98 -12.24 -10.54
C ILE A 30 17.12 -12.41 -11.82
N LEU A 31 15.82 -12.15 -11.71
CA LEU A 31 14.90 -12.27 -12.83
C LEU A 31 15.12 -11.20 -13.91
N ALA A 32 15.60 -10.02 -13.53
CA ALA A 32 15.96 -8.98 -14.49
C ALA A 32 17.21 -9.34 -15.32
N TYR A 33 18.12 -10.14 -14.76
CA TYR A 33 19.29 -10.62 -15.51
C TYR A 33 18.88 -11.55 -16.67
N ASP A 34 17.84 -12.35 -16.48
CA ASP A 34 17.28 -13.25 -17.48
C ASP A 34 15.92 -12.73 -18.03
N ALA A 35 15.82 -11.42 -18.17
CA ALA A 35 14.60 -10.79 -18.65
C ALA A 35 14.34 -11.12 -20.12
N PRO A 36 13.07 -11.34 -20.51
CA PRO A 36 12.71 -11.56 -21.90
C PRO A 36 13.03 -10.31 -22.75
N VAL A 37 13.38 -10.52 -24.03
CA VAL A 37 13.81 -9.45 -24.95
C VAL A 37 12.82 -8.27 -24.98
N TRP A 38 11.52 -8.54 -24.98
CA TRP A 38 10.48 -7.50 -25.00
C TRP A 38 10.47 -6.61 -23.74
N ALA A 39 11.00 -7.09 -22.62
CA ALA A 39 11.15 -6.26 -21.40
C ALA A 39 12.20 -5.16 -21.59
N GLY A 40 13.12 -5.33 -22.54
CA GLY A 40 14.09 -4.32 -22.95
C GLY A 40 13.54 -3.24 -23.87
N GLU A 41 12.36 -3.43 -24.45
CA GLU A 41 11.73 -2.48 -25.36
C GLU A 41 11.36 -1.16 -24.66
N ALA A 42 11.50 -0.06 -25.40
CA ALA A 42 11.29 1.28 -24.84
C ALA A 42 9.88 1.46 -24.25
N TRP A 43 8.86 0.94 -24.93
CA TRP A 43 7.47 1.06 -24.46
C TRP A 43 7.26 0.37 -23.12
N TRP A 44 7.88 -0.80 -22.88
CA TRP A 44 7.74 -1.54 -21.63
C TRP A 44 8.47 -0.86 -20.47
N ARG A 45 9.66 -0.34 -20.76
CA ARG A 45 10.40 0.48 -19.79
C ARG A 45 9.60 1.72 -19.38
N ILE A 46 8.94 2.37 -20.35
CA ILE A 46 8.05 3.52 -20.07
C ILE A 46 6.88 3.08 -19.21
N VAL A 47 6.21 1.96 -19.48
CA VAL A 47 5.12 1.43 -18.65
C VAL A 47 5.59 1.18 -17.21
N SER A 48 6.73 0.50 -17.05
CA SER A 48 7.31 0.24 -15.73
C SER A 48 7.62 1.54 -14.97
N LEU A 49 8.26 2.51 -15.65
CA LEU A 49 8.58 3.82 -15.07
C LEU A 49 7.32 4.59 -14.68
N LEU A 50 6.33 4.69 -15.56
CA LEU A 50 5.07 5.40 -15.28
C LEU A 50 4.31 4.77 -14.12
N THR A 51 4.36 3.44 -13.98
CA THR A 51 3.79 2.74 -12.83
C THR A 51 4.45 3.20 -11.53
N GLY A 52 5.78 3.32 -11.50
CA GLY A 52 6.51 3.82 -10.34
C GLY A 52 6.21 5.29 -10.04
N VAL A 53 6.19 6.13 -11.08
CA VAL A 53 5.84 7.55 -10.94
C VAL A 53 4.43 7.72 -10.38
N LEU A 54 3.47 6.92 -10.85
CA LEU A 54 2.10 6.91 -10.30
C LEU A 54 2.12 6.63 -8.79
N GLY A 55 2.87 5.62 -8.35
CA GLY A 55 3.03 5.29 -6.93
C GLY A 55 3.61 6.45 -6.11
N VAL A 56 4.66 7.11 -6.63
CA VAL A 56 5.28 8.28 -5.99
C VAL A 56 4.29 9.44 -5.90
N VAL A 57 3.54 9.73 -6.97
CA VAL A 57 2.54 10.80 -7.02
C VAL A 57 1.42 10.56 -6.01
N ILE A 58 0.89 9.32 -5.92
CA ILE A 58 -0.12 8.96 -4.92
C ILE A 58 0.41 9.23 -3.52
N ARG A 59 1.63 8.79 -3.20
CA ARG A 59 2.25 9.01 -1.89
C ARG A 59 2.49 10.49 -1.59
N ALA A 60 3.05 11.22 -2.55
CA ALA A 60 3.33 12.66 -2.39
C ALA A 60 2.04 13.44 -2.13
N LYS A 61 0.98 13.19 -2.91
CA LYS A 61 -0.34 13.80 -2.68
C LYS A 61 -0.94 13.40 -1.34
N THR A 62 -0.75 12.16 -0.90
CA THR A 62 -1.26 11.69 0.39
C THR A 62 -0.55 12.41 1.52
N ILE A 63 0.80 12.42 1.54
CA ILE A 63 1.59 13.01 2.62
C ILE A 63 1.46 14.53 2.65
N GLY A 64 1.40 15.17 1.48
CA GLY A 64 1.32 16.64 1.38
C GLY A 64 0.00 17.25 1.88
N HIS A 65 -1.06 16.43 2.10
CA HIS A 65 -2.36 16.90 2.58
C HIS A 65 -2.69 16.45 4.01
N VAL A 66 -1.74 15.79 4.66
CA VAL A 66 -1.95 15.21 5.99
C VAL A 66 -1.23 16.08 7.03
N PRO A 67 -1.90 16.47 8.15
CA PRO A 67 -1.25 17.19 9.23
C PRO A 67 -0.02 16.45 9.77
N PRO A 68 1.01 17.14 10.25
CA PRO A 68 2.15 16.50 10.90
C PRO A 68 1.70 15.59 12.04
N GLY A 69 2.29 14.38 12.13
CA GLY A 69 1.96 13.41 13.19
C GLY A 69 0.78 12.46 12.91
N THR A 70 0.02 12.66 11.83
CA THR A 70 -1.19 11.88 11.53
C THR A 70 -1.01 10.79 10.48
N SER A 71 0.12 10.76 9.76
CA SER A 71 0.42 9.74 8.75
C SER A 71 1.12 8.54 9.38
N GLY A 72 0.39 7.69 10.09
CA GLY A 72 0.79 6.33 10.48
C GLY A 72 2.29 6.10 10.75
N ARG A 73 2.95 6.96 11.53
CA ARG A 73 4.34 6.74 11.91
C ARG A 73 4.40 5.54 12.85
N ASN A 74 5.30 4.63 12.57
CA ASN A 74 5.63 3.57 13.49
C ASN A 74 6.51 4.17 14.59
N THR A 75 5.95 4.36 15.76
CA THR A 75 6.70 4.71 16.96
C THR A 75 7.03 3.43 17.73
N SER A 76 7.99 3.48 18.65
CA SER A 76 8.25 2.40 19.59
C SER A 76 7.01 1.98 20.41
N GLU A 77 6.03 2.85 20.49
CA GLU A 77 4.76 2.69 21.21
C GLU A 77 3.64 2.07 20.35
N GLY A 78 3.88 1.77 19.07
CA GLY A 78 2.90 1.18 18.16
C GLY A 78 2.24 2.18 17.22
N GLN A 79 0.96 1.96 16.90
CA GLN A 79 0.20 2.83 15.99
C GLN A 79 -0.20 4.13 16.70
N VAL A 80 0.14 5.27 16.12
CA VAL A 80 -0.23 6.60 16.62
C VAL A 80 -1.02 7.35 15.56
N ALA A 81 -2.20 7.84 15.91
CA ALA A 81 -3.02 8.70 15.08
C ALA A 81 -3.61 9.81 15.96
N GLU A 82 -3.18 11.05 15.79
CA GLU A 82 -3.71 12.18 16.56
C GLU A 82 -5.09 12.61 16.06
N SER A 83 -5.34 12.48 14.76
CA SER A 83 -6.61 12.79 14.12
C SER A 83 -6.92 11.81 12.98
N LEU A 84 -8.21 11.66 12.67
CA LEU A 84 -8.67 10.87 11.54
C LEU A 84 -8.54 11.66 10.24
N ASN A 85 -7.71 11.16 9.32
CA ASN A 85 -7.56 11.76 8.00
C ASN A 85 -8.69 11.29 7.07
N THR A 86 -9.52 12.21 6.62
CA THR A 86 -10.67 11.94 5.74
C THR A 86 -10.64 12.76 4.45
N ARG A 87 -9.64 13.65 4.28
CA ARG A 87 -9.53 14.59 3.15
C ARG A 87 -8.45 14.18 2.15
N GLY A 88 -8.45 14.83 0.98
CA GLY A 88 -7.48 14.56 -0.08
C GLY A 88 -7.57 13.11 -0.57
N MET A 89 -6.47 12.39 -0.65
CA MET A 89 -6.45 10.99 -1.08
C MET A 89 -7.27 10.06 -0.16
N TYR A 90 -7.43 10.42 1.13
CA TYR A 90 -8.26 9.68 2.09
C TYR A 90 -9.77 9.87 1.88
N SER A 91 -10.20 10.78 1.03
CA SER A 91 -11.59 10.86 0.59
C SER A 91 -11.92 9.90 -0.56
N LEU A 92 -10.90 9.38 -1.24
CA LEU A 92 -11.04 8.48 -2.38
C LEU A 92 -10.83 7.01 -2.00
N VAL A 93 -9.88 6.74 -1.10
CA VAL A 93 -9.49 5.40 -0.68
C VAL A 93 -8.94 5.45 0.75
N ARG A 94 -9.25 4.41 1.57
CA ARG A 94 -8.84 4.40 2.99
C ARG A 94 -7.34 4.21 3.18
N HIS A 95 -6.68 3.46 2.31
CA HIS A 95 -5.25 3.13 2.41
C HIS A 95 -4.42 3.65 1.23
N PRO A 96 -4.39 4.98 0.97
CA PRO A 96 -3.69 5.54 -0.19
C PRO A 96 -2.19 5.33 -0.16
N LEU A 97 -1.56 5.29 1.02
CA LEU A 97 -0.12 5.02 1.14
C LEU A 97 0.24 3.59 0.72
N TYR A 98 -0.64 2.61 1.05
CA TYR A 98 -0.43 1.23 0.62
C TYR A 98 -0.64 1.08 -0.88
N LEU A 99 -1.64 1.76 -1.43
CA LEU A 99 -1.85 1.80 -2.88
C LEU A 99 -0.62 2.39 -3.61
N GLY A 100 -0.07 3.48 -3.12
CA GLY A 100 1.16 4.08 -3.66
C GLY A 100 2.37 3.14 -3.56
N ASN A 101 2.54 2.46 -2.43
CA ASN A 101 3.59 1.46 -2.25
C ASN A 101 3.45 0.30 -3.24
N TYR A 102 2.23 -0.17 -3.50
CA TYR A 102 1.96 -1.22 -4.48
C TYR A 102 2.50 -0.86 -5.86
N PHE A 103 2.16 0.32 -6.36
CA PHE A 103 2.63 0.77 -7.67
C PHE A 103 4.15 0.96 -7.72
N MET A 104 4.77 1.45 -6.65
CA MET A 104 6.23 1.59 -6.59
C MET A 104 6.94 0.23 -6.66
N TRP A 105 6.48 -0.77 -5.89
CA TRP A 105 7.04 -2.12 -5.94
C TRP A 105 6.72 -2.83 -7.25
N MET A 106 5.53 -2.59 -7.79
CA MET A 106 5.12 -3.14 -9.08
C MET A 106 5.96 -2.64 -10.23
N ALA A 107 6.45 -1.39 -10.21
CA ALA A 107 7.37 -0.87 -11.19
C ALA A 107 8.67 -1.70 -11.26
N LEU A 108 9.24 -2.06 -10.10
CA LEU A 108 10.43 -2.92 -10.02
C LEU A 108 10.15 -4.32 -10.57
N VAL A 109 9.00 -4.89 -10.23
CA VAL A 109 8.59 -6.22 -10.68
C VAL A 109 8.32 -6.24 -12.19
N LEU A 110 7.62 -5.25 -12.72
CA LEU A 110 7.33 -5.12 -14.16
C LEU A 110 8.62 -4.96 -14.98
N ALA A 111 9.63 -4.27 -14.44
CA ALA A 111 10.92 -4.12 -15.13
C ALA A 111 11.62 -5.47 -15.41
N THR A 112 11.29 -6.53 -14.68
CA THR A 112 11.78 -7.88 -14.95
C THR A 112 11.15 -8.53 -16.20
N GLY A 113 10.01 -8.02 -16.66
CA GLY A 113 9.23 -8.64 -17.75
C GLY A 113 8.54 -9.97 -17.37
N ARG A 114 8.61 -10.38 -16.12
CA ARG A 114 8.04 -11.67 -15.64
C ARG A 114 6.64 -11.47 -15.11
N MET A 115 5.63 -11.79 -15.91
CA MET A 115 4.21 -11.65 -15.53
C MET A 115 3.80 -12.65 -14.45
N ASP A 116 4.37 -13.84 -14.43
CA ASP A 116 4.23 -14.83 -13.37
C ASP A 116 4.69 -14.27 -12.01
N PHE A 117 5.85 -13.61 -12.01
CA PHE A 117 6.37 -12.93 -10.82
C PHE A 117 5.48 -11.74 -10.41
N ALA A 118 4.98 -10.97 -11.38
CA ALA A 118 4.06 -9.87 -11.10
C ALA A 118 2.77 -10.35 -10.44
N LEU A 119 2.19 -11.45 -10.92
CA LEU A 119 1.02 -12.05 -10.30
C LEU A 119 1.31 -12.54 -8.88
N LEU A 120 2.41 -13.28 -8.70
CA LEU A 120 2.83 -13.78 -7.38
C LEU A 120 3.01 -12.65 -6.39
N VAL A 121 3.72 -11.58 -6.77
CA VAL A 121 3.95 -10.41 -5.91
C VAL A 121 2.65 -9.69 -5.61
N THR A 122 1.74 -9.55 -6.59
CA THR A 122 0.42 -8.94 -6.36
C THR A 122 -0.37 -9.71 -5.30
N LEU A 123 -0.46 -11.04 -5.41
CA LEU A 123 -1.16 -11.87 -4.45
C LEU A 123 -0.51 -11.81 -3.05
N ALA A 124 0.81 -11.91 -2.98
CA ALA A 124 1.55 -11.79 -1.73
C ALA A 124 1.37 -10.41 -1.09
N TYR A 125 1.40 -9.34 -1.90
CA TYR A 125 1.18 -7.98 -1.47
C TYR A 125 -0.23 -7.80 -0.88
N MET A 126 -1.25 -8.28 -1.58
CA MET A 126 -2.63 -8.22 -1.10
C MET A 126 -2.79 -8.97 0.23
N MET A 127 -2.27 -10.18 0.32
CA MET A 127 -2.31 -10.97 1.56
C MET A 127 -1.58 -10.28 2.72
N TYR A 128 -0.47 -9.63 2.45
CA TYR A 128 0.34 -8.92 3.42
C TYR A 128 -0.36 -7.64 3.91
N TYR A 129 -0.74 -6.75 2.98
CA TYR A 129 -1.34 -5.46 3.35
C TYR A 129 -2.78 -5.58 3.84
N LEU A 130 -3.51 -6.63 3.48
CA LEU A 130 -4.83 -6.89 4.06
C LEU A 130 -4.74 -7.05 5.58
N ARG A 131 -3.76 -7.81 6.08
CA ARG A 131 -3.54 -7.99 7.54
C ARG A 131 -3.18 -6.68 8.22
N ILE A 132 -2.29 -5.90 7.61
CA ILE A 132 -1.88 -4.60 8.15
C ILE A 132 -3.07 -3.64 8.18
N ALA A 133 -3.85 -3.57 7.10
CA ALA A 133 -5.04 -2.72 7.01
C ALA A 133 -6.08 -3.12 8.06
N MET A 134 -6.34 -4.40 8.28
CA MET A 134 -7.26 -4.87 9.32
C MET A 134 -6.81 -4.42 10.73
N ALA A 135 -5.52 -4.53 11.05
CA ALA A 135 -4.99 -4.06 12.31
C ALA A 135 -5.10 -2.53 12.48
N GLU A 136 -4.82 -1.77 11.40
CA GLU A 136 -4.95 -0.31 11.40
C GLU A 136 -6.41 0.13 11.52
N GLU A 137 -7.32 -0.52 10.80
CA GLU A 137 -8.75 -0.24 10.85
C GLU A 137 -9.34 -0.55 12.24
N ALA A 138 -8.94 -1.67 12.86
CA ALA A 138 -9.36 -2.00 14.23
C ALA A 138 -8.89 -0.95 15.24
N PHE A 139 -7.64 -0.49 15.14
CA PHE A 139 -7.10 0.59 15.96
C PHE A 139 -7.87 1.91 15.77
N LEU A 140 -8.09 2.32 14.51
CA LEU A 140 -8.79 3.57 14.20
C LEU A 140 -10.27 3.51 14.62
N ALA A 141 -10.93 2.38 14.41
CA ALA A 141 -12.31 2.17 14.87
C ALA A 141 -12.44 2.28 16.38
N GLY A 142 -11.52 1.67 17.14
CA GLY A 142 -11.48 1.80 18.60
C GLY A 142 -11.21 3.22 19.07
N LYS A 143 -10.38 3.98 18.34
CA LYS A 143 -10.00 5.34 18.74
C LYS A 143 -11.01 6.41 18.36
N PHE A 144 -11.59 6.34 17.16
CA PHE A 144 -12.45 7.39 16.59
C PHE A 144 -13.94 7.02 16.54
N GLY A 145 -14.31 5.77 16.86
CA GLY A 145 -15.69 5.33 17.02
C GLY A 145 -16.60 5.68 15.83
N GLU A 146 -17.68 6.39 16.10
CA GLU A 146 -18.70 6.75 15.10
C GLU A 146 -18.15 7.56 13.93
N SER A 147 -17.19 8.46 14.16
CA SER A 147 -16.57 9.27 13.11
C SER A 147 -15.84 8.38 12.09
N TYR A 148 -15.19 7.31 12.57
CA TYR A 148 -14.54 6.32 11.72
C TYR A 148 -15.57 5.51 10.92
N GLN A 149 -16.64 5.05 11.57
CA GLN A 149 -17.71 4.28 10.92
C GLN A 149 -18.39 5.08 9.82
N ALA A 150 -18.73 6.35 10.07
CA ALA A 150 -19.34 7.23 9.08
C ALA A 150 -18.43 7.43 7.85
N TRP A 151 -17.13 7.60 8.07
CA TRP A 151 -16.16 7.73 6.97
C TRP A 151 -16.01 6.42 6.18
N THR A 152 -15.88 5.28 6.83
CA THR A 152 -15.69 3.98 6.15
C THR A 152 -16.92 3.52 5.38
N ALA A 153 -18.11 3.97 5.75
CA ALA A 153 -19.34 3.70 5.01
C ALA A 153 -19.32 4.30 3.59
N THR A 154 -18.51 5.35 3.37
CA THR A 154 -18.45 6.07 2.10
C THR A 154 -17.15 5.91 1.32
N VAL A 155 -16.08 5.46 1.96
CA VAL A 155 -14.74 5.36 1.35
C VAL A 155 -14.27 3.91 1.32
N PRO A 156 -13.97 3.34 0.14
CA PRO A 156 -13.50 1.95 0.02
C PRO A 156 -12.05 1.78 0.50
N PRO A 157 -11.63 0.54 0.86
CA PRO A 157 -10.31 0.31 1.44
C PRO A 157 -9.14 0.47 0.47
N PHE A 158 -9.22 -0.11 -0.74
CA PHE A 158 -8.08 -0.22 -1.67
C PHE A 158 -8.37 0.27 -3.09
N VAL A 159 -9.58 0.11 -3.59
CA VAL A 159 -9.96 0.56 -4.93
C VAL A 159 -10.56 1.95 -4.79
N PRO A 160 -9.91 3.01 -5.35
CA PRO A 160 -10.42 4.37 -5.21
C PRO A 160 -11.83 4.51 -5.81
N LYS A 161 -12.71 5.22 -5.11
CA LYS A 161 -13.96 5.67 -5.72
C LYS A 161 -13.63 6.83 -6.67
N PHE A 162 -13.93 6.63 -7.94
CA PHE A 162 -13.92 7.71 -8.91
C PHE A 162 -15.30 8.37 -8.87
N LEU A 163 -15.29 9.69 -8.77
CA LEU A 163 -16.44 10.59 -8.66
C LEU A 163 -17.69 10.05 -9.34
N GLY A 164 -18.79 9.83 -8.59
CA GLY A 164 -20.10 9.65 -9.17
C GLY A 164 -20.97 8.48 -8.70
N THR A 165 -20.63 7.85 -7.58
CA THR A 165 -21.59 6.96 -6.88
C THR A 165 -21.88 7.42 -5.49
#